data_d107452181689b83450d5d14c2e4d657
#
_entry.id   d107452181689b83450d5d14c2e4d657
#
_cell.length_a   1.000
_cell.length_b   1.000
_cell.length_c   1.000
_cell.angle_alpha   90.00
_cell.angle_beta   90.00
_cell.angle_gamma   90.00
#
_symmetry.space_group_name_H-M   'P 1'
#
loop_
_entity.id
_entity.type
_entity.pdbx_description
1 polymer ?
#
loop_
_entity_poly.entity_id
_entity_poly.type
_entity_poly.pdbx_seq_one_letter_code
_entity_poly.pdbx_strand_id
1 'polypeptide(L)'
;MKPNMIRMASLAVSVIALGSGTVVAQEEDFFIRNKYEAVTDRAQPEFDPLPIKFGVFDAKTELGFSGGYTSNLFATDQNETSDTFVGFAPQAELDSTWSRHALGFNAVVDHLEYFDIGSESRTNISLLADGRLDATDELSFFAAAQAEDLTEPRSNIASLQDAAEPVEFSSVGGEIGAQYEAGRIKVRGAVGLRTFDFDDIELQNGLIQDQDFRDRDETTVSARVSYAVQRDWALFVEAVRDENDYDPPNIFNAFNRDSQGTIVRAGTDFELRSLIRGDIGIGYQQYEYDDPSFADVDGLSLLANAQWFVTQLTTISGSAQRSVIDPGLAATNAAVQSSVNVRADHEYQRNVILTGEAGFTNFDFENFDRNDDRITVKAGAIWKMNRNIWIDGSFELTDQSSNVQSFTENRLLLGLRIFP
;
A
#
# COMPACT_ATOMS: atom_id res chain seq x y z
N MET A 1 -10.36 -7.14 -26.84
CA MET A 1 -11.20 -6.48 -25.84
C MET A 1 -10.27 -6.23 -24.67
N LYS A 2 -9.85 -4.99 -24.42
CA LYS A 2 -8.93 -4.64 -23.34
C LYS A 2 -9.66 -4.77 -22.00
N PRO A 3 -9.05 -5.32 -20.95
CA PRO A 3 -9.58 -5.16 -19.63
C PRO A 3 -9.43 -3.69 -19.23
N ASN A 4 -10.54 -3.01 -19.00
CA ASN A 4 -10.52 -1.75 -18.25
C ASN A 4 -10.17 -2.12 -16.80
N MET A 5 -8.95 -1.90 -16.40
CA MET A 5 -8.61 -1.92 -14.98
C MET A 5 -9.24 -0.69 -14.35
N ILE A 6 -10.39 -0.89 -13.73
CA ILE A 6 -10.98 0.09 -12.82
C ILE A 6 -10.18 -0.04 -11.52
N ARG A 7 -9.18 0.80 -11.35
CA ARG A 7 -8.54 1.00 -10.05
C ARG A 7 -9.53 1.78 -9.19
N MET A 8 -10.37 1.08 -8.45
CA MET A 8 -11.09 1.71 -7.36
C MET A 8 -10.11 1.90 -6.22
N ALA A 9 -9.52 3.10 -6.12
CA ALA A 9 -8.95 3.54 -4.87
C ALA A 9 -10.11 3.60 -3.87
N SER A 10 -10.24 2.57 -3.04
CA SER A 10 -11.06 2.69 -1.84
C SER A 10 -10.45 3.84 -1.03
N LEU A 11 -11.28 4.73 -0.48
CA LEU A 11 -10.93 5.58 0.64
C LEU A 11 -10.64 4.66 1.86
N ALA A 12 -9.64 3.82 1.73
CA ALA A 12 -8.95 3.27 2.84
C ALA A 12 -7.97 4.37 3.23
N VAL A 13 -8.16 4.97 4.38
CA VAL A 13 -7.04 5.53 5.14
C VAL A 13 -6.09 4.34 5.27
N SER A 14 -5.22 4.21 4.30
CA SER A 14 -4.17 3.20 4.33
C SER A 14 -3.32 3.58 5.53
N VAL A 15 -3.33 2.74 6.54
CA VAL A 15 -2.20 2.67 7.45
C VAL A 15 -1.03 2.42 6.53
N ILE A 16 -0.25 3.46 6.26
CA ILE A 16 0.98 3.37 5.50
C ILE A 16 1.90 2.57 6.42
N ALA A 17 1.91 1.25 6.21
CA ALA A 17 3.07 0.50 6.63
C ALA A 17 4.20 1.07 5.75
N LEU A 18 5.15 1.75 6.36
CA LEU A 18 6.43 2.10 5.76
C LEU A 18 7.21 0.80 5.54
N GLY A 19 6.67 -0.06 4.71
CA GLY A 19 7.44 -1.11 4.08
C GLY A 19 7.98 -0.49 2.79
N SER A 20 9.21 -0.75 2.46
CA SER A 20 9.83 -0.49 1.17
C SER A 20 8.92 -1.05 0.06
N GLY A 21 7.80 -0.36 -0.14
CA GLY A 21 6.85 -0.61 -1.21
C GLY A 21 7.42 0.08 -2.44
N THR A 22 8.27 -0.63 -3.18
CA THR A 22 8.53 -0.28 -4.57
C THR A 22 7.20 0.04 -5.23
N VAL A 23 7.14 1.12 -6.03
CA VAL A 23 6.05 1.34 -6.98
C VAL A 23 6.08 0.16 -7.94
N VAL A 24 5.53 -0.95 -7.51
CA VAL A 24 5.37 -2.08 -8.39
C VAL A 24 4.18 -1.72 -9.27
N ALA A 25 4.45 -1.32 -10.50
CA ALA A 25 3.44 -1.34 -11.54
C ALA A 25 2.78 -2.72 -11.43
N GLN A 26 1.50 -2.74 -11.10
CA GLN A 26 0.76 -3.92 -10.67
C GLN A 26 1.11 -5.11 -11.56
N GLU A 27 1.68 -6.15 -10.96
CA GLU A 27 2.16 -7.31 -11.71
C GLU A 27 0.97 -7.92 -12.43
N GLU A 28 0.99 -7.88 -13.78
CA GLU A 28 -0.06 -8.53 -14.57
C GLU A 28 0.04 -10.03 -14.31
N ASP A 29 -1.03 -10.60 -13.75
CA ASP A 29 -1.16 -12.05 -13.57
C ASP A 29 -0.75 -12.78 -14.84
N PHE A 30 0.01 -13.87 -14.73
CA PHE A 30 0.41 -14.69 -15.88
C PHE A 30 -0.80 -15.19 -16.69
N PHE A 31 -1.95 -15.35 -16.02
CA PHE A 31 -3.19 -15.88 -16.61
C PHE A 31 -4.33 -14.89 -16.50
N ILE A 32 -4.38 -13.86 -17.33
CA ILE A 32 -5.55 -12.98 -17.40
C ILE A 32 -6.67 -13.70 -18.12
N ARG A 33 -7.61 -14.26 -17.38
CA ARG A 33 -8.85 -14.83 -17.92
C ARG A 33 -10.05 -14.16 -17.27
N ASN A 34 -10.73 -13.35 -18.05
CA ASN A 34 -11.87 -12.53 -17.62
C ASN A 34 -13.16 -13.35 -17.41
N LYS A 35 -13.09 -14.58 -16.85
CA LYS A 35 -14.28 -15.37 -16.62
C LYS A 35 -15.02 -14.94 -15.36
N TYR A 36 -14.27 -14.55 -14.34
CA TYR A 36 -14.78 -14.01 -13.10
C TYR A 36 -14.04 -12.73 -12.76
N GLU A 37 -14.79 -11.73 -12.32
CA GLU A 37 -14.28 -10.44 -11.85
C GLU A 37 -14.65 -10.28 -10.39
N ALA A 38 -13.80 -9.64 -9.59
CA ALA A 38 -14.12 -9.34 -8.21
C ALA A 38 -15.36 -8.45 -8.12
N VAL A 39 -16.06 -8.53 -7.00
CA VAL A 39 -17.30 -7.75 -6.80
C VAL A 39 -17.03 -6.25 -6.96
N THR A 40 -15.87 -5.78 -6.48
CA THR A 40 -15.45 -4.38 -6.57
C THR A 40 -15.06 -3.95 -8.00
N ASP A 41 -14.55 -4.88 -8.81
CA ASP A 41 -14.03 -4.59 -10.15
C ASP A 41 -15.10 -4.76 -11.25
N ARG A 42 -16.20 -5.43 -10.88
CA ARG A 42 -17.28 -5.71 -11.82
C ARG A 42 -17.98 -4.42 -12.25
N ALA A 43 -18.01 -4.19 -13.55
CA ALA A 43 -18.70 -3.06 -14.10
C ALA A 43 -20.21 -3.07 -13.75
N GLN A 44 -20.68 -1.95 -13.22
CA GLN A 44 -22.09 -1.67 -12.92
C GLN A 44 -22.54 -0.43 -13.69
N PRO A 45 -22.74 -0.51 -15.03
CA PRO A 45 -22.93 0.66 -15.90
C PRO A 45 -24.08 1.58 -15.53
N GLU A 46 -25.01 1.09 -14.69
CA GLU A 46 -26.14 1.88 -14.19
C GLU A 46 -25.74 2.83 -13.05
N PHE A 47 -24.65 2.49 -12.33
CA PHE A 47 -24.20 3.18 -11.12
C PHE A 47 -22.75 3.68 -11.21
N ASP A 48 -21.93 3.12 -12.10
CA ASP A 48 -20.53 3.52 -12.23
C ASP A 48 -20.44 4.89 -12.94
N PRO A 49 -19.54 5.77 -12.48
CA PRO A 49 -19.31 7.08 -13.08
C PRO A 49 -18.88 6.94 -14.54
N LEU A 50 -19.31 7.87 -15.36
CA LEU A 50 -18.90 7.94 -16.76
C LEU A 50 -17.61 8.76 -16.87
N PRO A 51 -16.59 8.27 -17.59
CA PRO A 51 -15.38 9.05 -17.79
C PRO A 51 -15.67 10.27 -18.68
N ILE A 52 -15.02 11.39 -18.37
CA ILE A 52 -14.99 12.58 -19.20
C ILE A 52 -13.96 12.32 -20.32
N LYS A 53 -14.41 12.45 -21.58
CA LYS A 53 -13.52 12.24 -22.73
C LYS A 53 -12.67 13.47 -22.98
N PHE A 54 -11.36 13.36 -22.88
CA PHE A 54 -10.40 14.41 -23.15
C PHE A 54 -9.41 13.99 -24.25
N GLY A 55 -9.80 14.16 -25.50
CA GLY A 55 -9.02 13.72 -26.65
C GLY A 55 -8.86 12.19 -26.68
N VAL A 56 -7.62 11.72 -26.48
CA VAL A 56 -7.28 10.30 -26.40
C VAL A 56 -7.25 9.76 -24.96
N PHE A 57 -7.74 10.53 -24.01
CA PHE A 57 -7.79 10.16 -22.61
C PHE A 57 -9.22 10.05 -22.09
N ASP A 58 -9.42 9.16 -21.16
CA ASP A 58 -10.57 9.04 -20.30
C ASP A 58 -10.21 9.60 -18.92
N ALA A 59 -10.86 10.69 -18.53
CA ALA A 59 -10.67 11.30 -17.22
C ALA A 59 -11.81 10.88 -16.29
N LYS A 60 -11.47 10.47 -15.06
CA LYS A 60 -12.41 10.25 -13.97
C LYS A 60 -12.04 11.17 -12.83
N THR A 61 -13.03 11.84 -12.28
CA THR A 61 -12.85 12.76 -11.16
C THR A 61 -13.81 12.37 -10.04
N GLU A 62 -13.31 12.45 -8.81
CA GLU A 62 -14.08 12.19 -7.61
C GLU A 62 -13.85 13.33 -6.60
N LEU A 63 -14.91 13.77 -5.94
CA LEU A 63 -14.85 14.66 -4.79
C LEU A 63 -15.39 13.90 -3.59
N GLY A 64 -14.49 13.45 -2.73
CA GLY A 64 -14.80 12.77 -1.48
C GLY A 64 -15.00 13.77 -0.35
N PHE A 65 -16.07 13.60 0.42
CA PHE A 65 -16.32 14.28 1.68
C PHE A 65 -16.54 13.23 2.75
N SER A 66 -15.98 13.42 3.91
CA SER A 66 -16.17 12.48 5.02
C SER A 66 -16.40 13.19 6.34
N GLY A 67 -17.04 12.49 7.27
CA GLY A 67 -17.11 12.84 8.68
C GLY A 67 -16.85 11.59 9.49
N GLY A 68 -16.09 11.71 10.57
CA GLY A 68 -15.69 10.55 11.34
C GLY A 68 -15.45 10.86 12.81
N TYR A 69 -15.18 9.79 13.52
CA TYR A 69 -14.84 9.76 14.94
C TYR A 69 -13.73 8.76 15.18
N THR A 70 -12.78 9.12 16.02
CA THR A 70 -11.79 8.20 16.60
C THR A 70 -11.88 8.19 18.11
N SER A 71 -11.78 7.02 18.74
CA SER A 71 -11.81 6.90 20.20
C SER A 71 -10.44 7.15 20.84
N ASN A 72 -9.34 7.03 20.07
CA ASN A 72 -7.98 7.11 20.59
C ASN A 72 -7.03 7.72 19.55
N LEU A 73 -7.09 9.04 19.40
CA LEU A 73 -6.35 9.80 18.39
C LEU A 73 -4.82 9.61 18.47
N PHE A 74 -4.31 9.52 19.70
CA PHE A 74 -2.86 9.40 19.95
C PHE A 74 -2.34 7.97 20.03
N ALA A 75 -3.21 6.96 19.84
CA ALA A 75 -2.85 5.54 19.92
C ALA A 75 -2.11 5.20 21.25
N THR A 76 -2.68 5.60 22.37
CA THR A 76 -2.13 5.38 23.72
C THR A 76 -2.92 4.33 24.48
N ASP A 77 -2.28 3.68 25.47
CA ASP A 77 -2.91 2.68 26.34
C ASP A 77 -3.63 3.31 27.55
N GLN A 78 -3.29 4.57 27.88
CA GLN A 78 -3.85 5.32 28.99
C GLN A 78 -4.17 6.75 28.56
N ASN A 79 -5.20 7.33 29.20
CA ASN A 79 -5.68 8.66 28.86
C ASN A 79 -6.06 8.81 27.38
N GLU A 80 -6.74 7.79 26.84
CA GLU A 80 -7.24 7.82 25.48
C GLU A 80 -7.97 9.13 25.19
N THR A 81 -7.65 9.74 24.07
CA THR A 81 -8.24 10.99 23.64
C THR A 81 -9.03 10.76 22.36
N SER A 82 -10.32 11.01 22.43
CA SER A 82 -11.21 10.90 21.27
C SER A 82 -11.37 12.24 20.58
N ASP A 83 -11.57 12.21 19.27
CA ASP A 83 -11.90 13.39 18.48
C ASP A 83 -12.84 13.06 17.33
N THR A 84 -13.48 14.07 16.80
CA THR A 84 -14.27 14.01 15.57
C THR A 84 -13.57 14.81 14.47
N PHE A 85 -13.74 14.36 13.24
CA PHE A 85 -13.09 15.03 12.10
C PHE A 85 -14.01 15.13 10.91
N VAL A 86 -13.67 16.06 10.01
CA VAL A 86 -14.18 16.11 8.65
C VAL A 86 -13.05 15.92 7.66
N GLY A 87 -13.37 15.36 6.51
CA GLY A 87 -12.39 15.13 5.45
C GLY A 87 -12.88 15.62 4.10
N PHE A 88 -11.91 16.01 3.27
CA PHE A 88 -12.09 16.35 1.87
C PHE A 88 -11.02 15.68 1.03
N ALA A 89 -11.43 14.81 0.11
CA ALA A 89 -10.53 14.00 -0.68
C ALA A 89 -10.87 14.07 -2.19
N PRO A 90 -10.39 15.10 -2.91
CA PRO A 90 -10.46 15.15 -4.36
C PRO A 90 -9.49 14.15 -4.98
N GLN A 91 -9.97 13.45 -6.02
CA GLN A 91 -9.17 12.52 -6.80
C GLN A 91 -9.39 12.75 -8.30
N ALA A 92 -8.34 12.59 -9.09
CA ALA A 92 -8.39 12.61 -10.55
C ALA A 92 -7.57 11.46 -11.13
N GLU A 93 -8.16 10.72 -12.05
CA GLU A 93 -7.54 9.66 -12.84
C GLU A 93 -7.64 10.00 -14.32
N LEU A 94 -6.57 9.82 -15.06
CA LEU A 94 -6.52 10.08 -16.49
C LEU A 94 -5.86 8.90 -17.20
N ASP A 95 -6.62 8.13 -17.96
CA ASP A 95 -6.16 6.94 -18.68
C ASP A 95 -6.19 7.15 -20.20
N SER A 96 -5.11 6.75 -20.87
CA SER A 96 -5.09 6.77 -22.34
C SER A 96 -5.99 5.68 -22.92
N THR A 97 -6.66 6.02 -24.02
CA THR A 97 -7.54 5.09 -24.76
C THR A 97 -6.83 4.41 -25.94
N TRP A 98 -5.52 4.43 -25.98
CA TRP A 98 -4.74 3.83 -27.04
C TRP A 98 -4.93 2.32 -27.12
N SER A 99 -4.87 1.76 -28.30
CA SER A 99 -5.10 0.34 -28.51
C SER A 99 -3.87 -0.53 -28.16
N ARG A 100 -2.66 0.03 -28.13
CA ARG A 100 -1.42 -0.72 -28.02
C ARG A 100 -0.53 -0.27 -26.87
N HIS A 101 -0.45 0.98 -26.57
CA HIS A 101 0.33 1.54 -25.46
C HIS A 101 -0.60 1.98 -24.36
N ALA A 102 -0.09 2.25 -23.18
CA ALA A 102 -0.85 2.82 -22.07
C ALA A 102 -0.08 3.99 -21.45
N LEU A 103 -0.81 5.01 -21.00
CA LEU A 103 -0.32 6.09 -20.17
C LEU A 103 -1.42 6.45 -19.19
N GLY A 104 -1.08 6.47 -17.91
CA GLY A 104 -1.97 6.77 -16.81
C GLY A 104 -1.41 7.89 -15.94
N PHE A 105 -2.31 8.65 -15.32
CA PHE A 105 -2.01 9.62 -14.27
C PHE A 105 -3.06 9.48 -13.17
N ASN A 106 -2.61 9.50 -11.93
CA ASN A 106 -3.48 9.54 -10.77
C ASN A 106 -3.01 10.64 -9.83
N ALA A 107 -3.95 11.43 -9.31
CA ALA A 107 -3.70 12.46 -8.31
C ALA A 107 -4.74 12.34 -7.21
N VAL A 108 -4.30 12.25 -5.98
CA VAL A 108 -5.14 12.18 -4.78
C VAL A 108 -4.66 13.22 -3.79
N VAL A 109 -5.60 13.96 -3.23
CA VAL A 109 -5.39 14.78 -2.03
C VAL A 109 -6.31 14.23 -0.95
N ASP A 110 -5.83 14.06 0.26
CA ASP A 110 -6.63 13.64 1.42
C ASP A 110 -6.38 14.61 2.57
N HIS A 111 -7.35 15.45 2.84
CA HIS A 111 -7.31 16.43 3.93
C HIS A 111 -8.26 16.00 5.03
N LEU A 112 -7.75 15.94 6.26
CA LEU A 112 -8.53 15.70 7.48
C LEU A 112 -8.35 16.88 8.44
N GLU A 113 -9.47 17.41 8.94
CA GLU A 113 -9.53 18.46 9.93
C GLU A 113 -10.17 17.94 11.21
N TYR A 114 -9.41 17.92 12.31
CA TYR A 114 -9.87 17.51 13.63
C TYR A 114 -10.45 18.70 14.38
N PHE A 115 -11.57 18.49 15.10
CA PHE A 115 -12.30 19.62 15.71
C PHE A 115 -11.71 20.09 17.03
N ASP A 116 -11.25 19.18 17.87
CA ASP A 116 -10.77 19.51 19.21
C ASP A 116 -9.24 19.66 19.22
N ILE A 117 -8.53 18.85 18.43
CA ILE A 117 -7.06 18.79 18.42
C ILE A 117 -6.55 19.11 17.00
N GLY A 118 -6.57 20.40 16.66
CA GLY A 118 -6.21 20.88 15.32
C GLY A 118 -4.76 20.58 14.91
N SER A 119 -3.83 20.33 15.85
CA SER A 119 -2.46 19.90 15.54
C SER A 119 -2.37 18.52 14.89
N GLU A 120 -3.43 17.71 14.96
CA GLU A 120 -3.51 16.41 14.27
C GLU A 120 -4.14 16.50 12.87
N SER A 121 -4.59 17.69 12.47
CA SER A 121 -5.11 17.94 11.12
C SER A 121 -3.99 17.81 10.10
N ARG A 122 -4.29 17.18 8.96
CA ARG A 122 -3.26 16.84 7.98
C ARG A 122 -3.75 16.90 6.55
N THR A 123 -2.82 17.07 5.63
CA THR A 123 -3.08 17.01 4.18
C THR A 123 -2.07 16.09 3.53
N ASN A 124 -2.52 14.96 3.01
CA ASN A 124 -1.70 14.04 2.25
C ASN A 124 -1.92 14.27 0.75
N ILE A 125 -0.86 14.24 -0.02
CA ILE A 125 -0.88 14.39 -1.48
C ILE A 125 -0.15 13.20 -2.09
N SER A 126 -0.75 12.56 -3.09
CA SER A 126 -0.11 11.49 -3.85
C SER A 126 -0.33 11.71 -5.34
N LEU A 127 0.76 11.71 -6.10
CA LEU A 127 0.79 11.83 -7.55
C LEU A 127 1.46 10.60 -8.14
N LEU A 128 0.84 9.97 -9.12
CA LEU A 128 1.39 8.83 -9.85
C LEU A 128 1.23 9.06 -11.35
N ALA A 129 2.29 8.81 -12.10
CA ALA A 129 2.26 8.69 -13.54
C ALA A 129 2.83 7.32 -13.93
N ASP A 130 2.13 6.57 -14.76
CA ASP A 130 2.60 5.28 -15.24
C ASP A 130 2.40 5.13 -16.75
N GLY A 131 3.25 4.32 -17.37
CA GLY A 131 3.19 4.10 -18.80
C GLY A 131 3.70 2.73 -19.22
N ARG A 132 3.13 2.22 -20.32
CA ARG A 132 3.58 1.00 -20.99
C ARG A 132 3.73 1.23 -22.48
N LEU A 133 4.88 0.85 -23.00
CA LEU A 133 5.23 0.87 -24.43
C LEU A 133 5.35 -0.56 -24.95
N ASP A 134 4.39 -1.03 -25.74
CA ASP A 134 4.44 -2.32 -26.39
C ASP A 134 5.31 -2.22 -27.65
N ALA A 135 6.60 -2.60 -27.55
CA ALA A 135 7.55 -2.53 -28.66
C ALA A 135 7.25 -3.59 -29.71
N THR A 136 6.95 -4.81 -29.28
CA THR A 136 6.47 -5.92 -30.12
C THR A 136 5.24 -6.56 -29.45
N ASP A 137 4.73 -7.65 -30.00
CA ASP A 137 3.67 -8.43 -29.36
C ASP A 137 4.18 -9.22 -28.13
N GLU A 138 5.50 -9.39 -28.03
CA GLU A 138 6.17 -10.17 -26.98
C GLU A 138 6.95 -9.29 -25.99
N LEU A 139 7.38 -8.07 -26.40
CA LEU A 139 8.23 -7.20 -25.60
C LEU A 139 7.53 -5.88 -25.30
N SER A 140 7.40 -5.57 -24.04
CA SER A 140 6.94 -4.26 -23.55
C SER A 140 7.95 -3.65 -22.59
N PHE A 141 7.98 -2.32 -22.56
CA PHE A 141 8.66 -1.52 -21.56
C PHE A 141 7.62 -0.83 -20.70
N PHE A 142 7.92 -0.65 -19.42
CA PHE A 142 7.08 0.10 -18.51
C PHE A 142 7.91 1.10 -17.72
N ALA A 143 7.25 2.16 -17.28
CA ALA A 143 7.83 3.15 -16.39
C ALA A 143 6.74 3.67 -15.46
N ALA A 144 7.11 4.01 -14.24
CA ALA A 144 6.26 4.71 -13.30
C ALA A 144 7.07 5.80 -12.59
N ALA A 145 6.41 6.88 -12.17
CA ALA A 145 6.98 7.92 -11.34
C ALA A 145 5.93 8.35 -10.32
N GLN A 146 6.34 8.55 -9.06
CA GLN A 146 5.47 8.99 -7.98
C GLN A 146 6.10 10.14 -7.22
N ALA A 147 5.25 11.00 -6.66
CA ALA A 147 5.62 12.01 -5.69
C ALA A 147 4.53 12.06 -4.62
N GLU A 148 4.94 12.04 -3.37
CA GLU A 148 4.04 11.96 -2.22
C GLU A 148 4.49 12.94 -1.15
N ASP A 149 3.52 13.51 -0.44
CA ASP A 149 3.68 14.33 0.75
C ASP A 149 2.66 13.79 1.76
N LEU A 150 3.15 13.18 2.82
CA LEU A 150 2.36 12.29 3.68
C LEU A 150 2.63 12.57 5.15
N THR A 151 1.63 12.30 5.97
CA THR A 151 1.69 12.40 7.43
C THR A 151 1.61 11.01 8.05
N GLU A 152 2.55 10.64 8.89
CA GLU A 152 2.53 9.38 9.64
C GLU A 152 1.39 9.36 10.66
N PRO A 153 0.53 8.33 10.69
CA PRO A 153 -0.49 8.21 11.72
C PRO A 153 0.15 7.93 13.08
N ARG A 154 -0.49 8.39 14.16
CA ARG A 154 -0.03 8.13 15.55
C ARG A 154 0.07 6.64 15.91
N SER A 155 -0.61 5.79 15.17
CA SER A 155 -0.50 4.33 15.28
C SER A 155 0.72 3.73 14.56
N ASN A 156 1.56 4.55 13.89
CA ASN A 156 2.81 4.07 13.29
C ASN A 156 3.76 3.56 14.39
N ILE A 157 4.52 2.51 14.09
CA ILE A 157 5.51 1.91 15.01
C ILE A 157 6.65 2.88 15.35
N ALA A 158 6.93 3.85 14.47
CA ALA A 158 7.89 4.93 14.66
C ALA A 158 7.33 6.12 15.43
N SER A 159 6.02 6.20 15.64
CA SER A 159 5.37 7.38 16.24
C SER A 159 5.88 7.66 17.65
N LEU A 160 6.26 8.92 17.89
CA LEU A 160 6.66 9.42 19.19
C LEU A 160 5.44 9.97 19.94
N GLN A 161 5.20 9.43 21.13
CA GLN A 161 4.02 9.75 21.94
C GLN A 161 4.03 11.19 22.49
N ASP A 162 5.21 11.78 22.63
CA ASP A 162 5.41 13.15 23.13
C ASP A 162 5.60 14.19 22.00
N ALA A 163 5.44 13.80 20.75
CA ALA A 163 5.43 14.73 19.62
C ALA A 163 4.22 15.65 19.69
N ALA A 164 4.41 16.95 19.44
CA ALA A 164 3.35 17.96 19.45
C ALA A 164 2.38 17.79 18.26
N GLU A 165 2.90 17.30 17.14
CA GLU A 165 2.18 17.03 15.90
C GLU A 165 2.70 15.72 15.25
N PRO A 166 1.97 15.10 14.32
CA PRO A 166 2.44 13.92 13.59
C PRO A 166 3.65 14.25 12.71
N VAL A 167 4.52 13.24 12.47
CA VAL A 167 5.65 13.37 11.56
C VAL A 167 5.14 13.52 10.12
N GLU A 168 5.60 14.53 9.41
CA GLU A 168 5.39 14.68 7.97
C GLU A 168 6.63 14.22 7.20
N PHE A 169 6.44 13.72 6.02
CA PHE A 169 7.54 13.32 5.13
C PHE A 169 7.14 13.40 3.67
N SER A 170 8.10 13.67 2.82
CA SER A 170 7.95 13.59 1.39
C SER A 170 8.65 12.37 0.81
N SER A 171 8.16 11.87 -0.32
CA SER A 171 8.88 10.89 -1.11
C SER A 171 8.71 11.11 -2.60
N VAL A 172 9.82 10.94 -3.33
CA VAL A 172 9.82 10.98 -4.80
C VAL A 172 10.50 9.74 -5.32
N GLY A 173 9.87 9.06 -6.26
CA GLY A 173 10.45 7.83 -6.81
C GLY A 173 10.02 7.53 -8.21
N GLY A 174 10.66 6.52 -8.80
CA GLY A 174 10.29 6.01 -10.11
C GLY A 174 10.86 4.63 -10.37
N GLU A 175 10.21 3.92 -11.27
CA GLU A 175 10.61 2.59 -11.73
C GLU A 175 10.62 2.56 -13.26
N ILE A 176 11.60 1.89 -13.82
CA ILE A 176 11.63 1.52 -15.25
C ILE A 176 11.90 0.03 -15.38
N GLY A 177 11.29 -0.60 -16.37
CA GLY A 177 11.50 -2.01 -16.58
C GLY A 177 11.07 -2.50 -17.95
N ALA A 178 11.29 -3.79 -18.15
CA ALA A 178 10.92 -4.50 -19.38
C ALA A 178 10.28 -5.85 -19.04
N GLN A 179 9.33 -6.24 -19.86
CA GLN A 179 8.69 -7.54 -19.81
C GLN A 179 8.75 -8.19 -21.18
N TYR A 180 9.22 -9.43 -21.21
CA TYR A 180 9.21 -10.29 -22.38
C TYR A 180 8.33 -11.50 -22.12
N GLU A 181 7.34 -11.72 -22.98
CA GLU A 181 6.42 -12.85 -22.88
C GLU A 181 6.31 -13.56 -24.22
N ALA A 182 6.81 -14.79 -24.29
CA ALA A 182 6.77 -15.62 -25.48
C ALA A 182 6.43 -17.07 -25.12
N GLY A 183 5.35 -17.56 -25.68
CA GLY A 183 4.90 -18.94 -25.52
C GLY A 183 4.56 -19.29 -24.07
N ARG A 184 5.47 -19.94 -23.36
CA ARG A 184 5.31 -20.37 -21.96
C ARG A 184 6.21 -19.62 -20.98
N ILE A 185 6.99 -18.68 -21.46
CA ILE A 185 7.98 -17.98 -20.66
C ILE A 185 7.57 -16.51 -20.56
N LYS A 186 7.60 -15.98 -19.34
CA LYS A 186 7.50 -14.56 -19.04
C LYS A 186 8.73 -14.18 -18.23
N VAL A 187 9.43 -13.15 -18.67
CA VAL A 187 10.57 -12.55 -17.96
C VAL A 187 10.27 -11.09 -17.72
N ARG A 188 10.38 -10.64 -16.49
CA ARG A 188 10.24 -9.24 -16.09
C ARG A 188 11.49 -8.81 -15.35
N GLY A 189 11.98 -7.62 -15.63
CA GLY A 189 13.05 -6.98 -14.88
C GLY A 189 12.76 -5.50 -14.71
N ALA A 190 13.10 -4.95 -13.54
CA ALA A 190 12.88 -3.55 -13.21
C ALA A 190 14.03 -2.98 -12.37
N VAL A 191 14.19 -1.66 -12.43
CA VAL A 191 15.02 -0.85 -11.55
C VAL A 191 14.17 0.30 -11.04
N GLY A 192 14.10 0.43 -9.72
CA GLY A 192 13.41 1.50 -9.01
C GLY A 192 14.40 2.35 -8.21
N LEU A 193 14.07 3.64 -8.10
CA LEU A 193 14.76 4.60 -7.25
C LEU A 193 13.71 5.34 -6.43
N ARG A 194 13.96 5.61 -5.16
CA ARG A 194 13.09 6.39 -4.30
C ARG A 194 13.86 7.11 -3.24
N THR A 195 13.56 8.40 -3.05
CA THR A 195 14.11 9.25 -1.98
C THR A 195 13.03 9.51 -0.95
N PHE A 196 13.40 9.50 0.32
CA PHE A 196 12.56 9.89 1.45
C PHE A 196 13.23 11.05 2.20
N ASP A 197 12.43 12.02 2.62
CA ASP A 197 12.81 13.21 3.36
C ASP A 197 11.78 13.43 4.47
N PHE A 198 12.19 13.35 5.75
CA PHE A 198 11.37 13.41 6.94
C PHE A 198 11.55 14.74 7.65
N ASP A 199 10.46 15.44 7.94
CA ASP A 199 10.51 16.70 8.66
C ASP A 199 10.84 16.50 10.15
N ASP A 200 11.68 17.39 10.68
CA ASP A 200 11.93 17.49 12.12
C ASP A 200 10.66 17.74 12.90
N ILE A 201 10.54 17.17 14.08
CA ILE A 201 9.34 17.32 14.91
C ILE A 201 9.58 18.13 16.19
N GLU A 202 8.60 18.93 16.56
CA GLU A 202 8.54 19.55 17.86
C GLU A 202 7.90 18.60 18.88
N LEU A 203 8.57 18.42 20.01
CA LEU A 203 8.02 17.69 21.16
C LEU A 203 7.15 18.62 22.03
N GLN A 204 6.24 18.07 22.83
CA GLN A 204 5.35 18.82 23.72
C GLN A 204 6.09 19.73 24.72
N ASN A 205 7.37 19.47 24.98
CA ASN A 205 8.23 20.31 25.82
C ASN A 205 8.94 21.45 25.06
N GLY A 206 8.68 21.61 23.74
CA GLY A 206 9.28 22.62 22.87
C GLY A 206 10.68 22.29 22.35
N LEU A 207 11.18 21.08 22.56
CA LEU A 207 12.42 20.63 21.96
C LEU A 207 12.17 20.13 20.54
N ILE A 208 13.09 20.44 19.63
CA ILE A 208 13.07 19.88 18.28
C ILE A 208 13.81 18.54 18.31
N GLN A 209 13.20 17.52 17.75
CA GLN A 209 13.81 16.22 17.51
C GLN A 209 14.06 16.05 16.04
N ASP A 210 15.35 15.96 15.71
CA ASP A 210 15.87 15.69 14.38
C ASP A 210 15.40 14.33 13.86
N GLN A 211 14.89 14.28 12.62
CA GLN A 211 14.43 13.08 11.93
C GLN A 211 15.28 12.74 10.69
N ASP A 212 16.31 13.53 10.38
CA ASP A 212 17.19 13.33 9.22
C ASP A 212 17.83 11.92 9.19
N PHE A 213 17.91 11.24 10.37
CA PHE A 213 18.40 9.86 10.44
C PHE A 213 17.52 8.83 9.70
N ARG A 214 16.35 9.25 9.23
CA ARG A 214 15.40 8.46 8.45
C ARG A 214 15.46 8.79 6.95
N ASP A 215 16.10 9.91 6.60
CA ASP A 215 16.26 10.35 5.23
C ASP A 215 17.17 9.38 4.49
N ARG A 216 16.73 8.99 3.30
CA ARG A 216 17.44 7.97 2.54
C ARG A 216 17.05 7.93 1.07
N ASP A 217 17.98 7.39 0.30
CA ASP A 217 17.79 6.95 -1.07
C ASP A 217 17.67 5.42 -1.12
N GLU A 218 16.62 4.92 -1.73
CA GLU A 218 16.40 3.50 -1.95
C GLU A 218 16.60 3.15 -3.43
N THR A 219 17.44 2.14 -3.71
CA THR A 219 17.59 1.55 -5.04
C THR A 219 17.14 0.10 -5.01
N THR A 220 16.18 -0.26 -5.86
CA THR A 220 15.70 -1.64 -5.98
C THR A 220 15.94 -2.17 -7.40
N VAL A 221 16.51 -3.36 -7.50
CA VAL A 221 16.64 -4.11 -8.76
C VAL A 221 15.89 -5.42 -8.61
N SER A 222 14.94 -5.69 -9.49
CA SER A 222 14.15 -6.92 -9.46
C SER A 222 14.20 -7.67 -10.79
N ALA A 223 14.13 -9.00 -10.69
CA ALA A 223 14.00 -9.88 -11.84
C ALA A 223 13.11 -11.08 -11.48
N ARG A 224 12.13 -11.40 -12.34
CA ARG A 224 11.26 -12.57 -12.20
C ARG A 224 11.20 -13.32 -13.51
N VAL A 225 11.36 -14.65 -13.45
CA VAL A 225 11.21 -15.55 -14.57
C VAL A 225 10.10 -16.54 -14.24
N SER A 226 9.07 -16.58 -15.06
CA SER A 226 7.92 -17.46 -14.90
C SER A 226 7.82 -18.43 -16.09
N TYR A 227 7.42 -19.66 -15.80
CA TYR A 227 7.21 -20.71 -16.80
C TYR A 227 5.84 -21.37 -16.65
N ALA A 228 4.99 -21.26 -17.66
CA ALA A 228 3.68 -21.91 -17.70
C ALA A 228 3.83 -23.43 -17.87
N VAL A 229 3.74 -24.17 -16.78
CA VAL A 229 3.77 -25.65 -16.79
C VAL A 229 2.54 -26.17 -17.52
N GLN A 230 1.39 -25.59 -17.24
CA GLN A 230 0.13 -25.87 -17.91
C GLN A 230 -0.74 -24.61 -17.98
N ARG A 231 -1.91 -24.75 -18.56
CA ARG A 231 -2.78 -23.62 -18.92
C ARG A 231 -3.17 -22.70 -17.76
N ASP A 232 -3.25 -23.24 -16.54
CA ASP A 232 -3.74 -22.53 -15.35
C ASP A 232 -2.71 -22.59 -14.21
N TRP A 233 -1.43 -22.88 -14.55
CA TRP A 233 -0.37 -23.03 -13.57
C TRP A 233 0.99 -22.65 -14.13
N ALA A 234 1.65 -21.68 -13.53
CA ALA A 234 3.03 -21.32 -13.80
C ALA A 234 3.89 -21.43 -12.54
N LEU A 235 5.15 -21.73 -12.72
CA LEU A 235 6.18 -21.65 -11.69
C LEU A 235 7.03 -20.42 -11.95
N PHE A 236 7.50 -19.77 -10.89
CA PHE A 236 8.42 -18.65 -11.01
C PHE A 236 9.61 -18.73 -10.06
N VAL A 237 10.65 -18.00 -10.42
CA VAL A 237 11.75 -17.61 -9.52
C VAL A 237 11.91 -16.10 -9.64
N GLU A 238 12.03 -15.44 -8.49
CA GLU A 238 12.20 -14.02 -8.35
C GLU A 238 13.44 -13.72 -7.53
N ALA A 239 14.18 -12.70 -7.91
CA ALA A 239 15.28 -12.14 -7.14
C ALA A 239 15.10 -10.63 -7.05
N VAL A 240 15.28 -10.08 -5.84
CA VAL A 240 15.23 -8.64 -5.56
C VAL A 240 16.51 -8.26 -4.83
N ARG A 241 17.11 -7.16 -5.21
CA ARG A 241 18.23 -6.50 -4.54
C ARG A 241 17.79 -5.10 -4.17
N ASP A 242 17.84 -4.80 -2.88
CA ASP A 242 17.58 -3.48 -2.32
C ASP A 242 18.88 -2.89 -1.79
N GLU A 243 19.10 -1.60 -1.98
CA GLU A 243 20.18 -0.82 -1.42
C GLU A 243 19.57 0.45 -0.83
N ASN A 244 19.83 0.70 0.45
CA ASN A 244 19.33 1.85 1.18
C ASN A 244 20.55 2.66 1.65
N ASP A 245 20.67 3.86 1.12
CA ASP A 245 21.71 4.84 1.47
C ASP A 245 21.05 5.93 2.32
N TYR A 246 21.41 5.99 3.61
CA TYR A 246 20.89 6.97 4.55
C TYR A 246 21.77 8.21 4.61
N ASP A 247 21.19 9.33 5.03
CA ASP A 247 21.96 10.52 5.30
C ASP A 247 23.08 10.25 6.31
N PRO A 248 24.27 10.84 6.11
CA PRO A 248 25.45 10.55 6.94
C PRO A 248 25.17 10.82 8.42
N PRO A 249 25.74 10.00 9.32
CA PRO A 249 25.63 10.22 10.75
C PRO A 249 26.08 11.64 11.16
N ASN A 250 25.30 12.28 12.02
CA ASN A 250 25.59 13.60 12.57
C ASN A 250 25.73 13.54 14.10
N ILE A 251 25.81 14.71 14.78
CA ILE A 251 25.96 14.75 16.25
C ILE A 251 24.73 14.22 17.02
N PHE A 252 23.58 14.09 16.35
CA PHE A 252 22.32 13.59 16.91
C PHE A 252 22.07 12.13 16.53
N ASN A 253 22.61 11.69 15.38
CA ASN A 253 22.56 10.33 14.88
C ASN A 253 23.98 9.79 14.71
N ALA A 254 24.43 8.89 15.59
CA ALA A 254 25.80 8.38 15.61
C ALA A 254 26.03 7.13 14.74
N PHE A 255 24.98 6.54 14.14
CA PHE A 255 25.06 5.27 13.46
C PHE A 255 24.83 5.43 11.96
N ASN A 256 25.64 4.72 11.16
CA ASN A 256 25.35 4.55 9.73
C ASN A 256 24.30 3.46 9.57
N ARG A 257 23.18 3.76 8.89
CA ARG A 257 22.04 2.85 8.68
C ARG A 257 22.05 2.22 7.28
N ASP A 258 23.06 2.54 6.45
CA ASP A 258 23.17 1.99 5.10
C ASP A 258 23.07 0.48 5.13
N SER A 259 22.29 -0.07 4.20
CA SER A 259 22.00 -1.48 4.18
C SER A 259 21.80 -2.02 2.77
N GLN A 260 22.04 -3.31 2.63
CA GLN A 260 21.86 -4.03 1.38
C GLN A 260 21.02 -5.28 1.60
N GLY A 261 19.84 -5.32 0.98
CA GLY A 261 18.91 -6.44 1.00
C GLY A 261 19.06 -7.36 -0.21
N THR A 262 18.95 -8.65 -0.01
CA THR A 262 18.82 -9.64 -1.09
C THR A 262 17.69 -10.59 -0.76
N ILE A 263 16.73 -10.73 -1.69
CA ILE A 263 15.59 -11.61 -1.54
C ILE A 263 15.56 -12.56 -2.73
N VAL A 264 15.45 -13.85 -2.49
CA VAL A 264 15.24 -14.85 -3.54
C VAL A 264 14.04 -15.69 -3.16
N ARG A 265 13.03 -15.72 -4.04
CA ARG A 265 11.80 -16.50 -3.87
C ARG A 265 11.59 -17.44 -5.06
N ALA A 266 11.03 -18.61 -4.77
CA ALA A 266 10.45 -19.49 -5.78
C ALA A 266 8.98 -19.69 -5.46
N GLY A 267 8.16 -19.80 -6.48
CA GLY A 267 6.73 -19.83 -6.25
C GLY A 267 5.91 -20.28 -7.45
N THR A 268 4.63 -20.02 -7.34
CA THR A 268 3.65 -20.43 -8.35
C THR A 268 2.56 -19.39 -8.53
N ASP A 269 2.22 -19.11 -9.80
CA ASP A 269 1.01 -18.41 -10.21
C ASP A 269 -0.03 -19.47 -10.60
N PHE A 270 -1.26 -19.31 -10.12
CA PHE A 270 -2.30 -20.31 -10.36
C PHE A 270 -3.69 -19.71 -10.58
N GLU A 271 -4.48 -20.40 -11.40
CA GLU A 271 -5.92 -20.18 -11.56
C GLU A 271 -6.67 -21.51 -11.48
N LEU A 272 -7.16 -21.84 -10.27
CA LEU A 272 -7.82 -23.12 -10.00
C LEU A 272 -9.30 -23.07 -10.40
N ARG A 273 -9.67 -23.83 -11.45
CA ARG A 273 -11.05 -23.94 -11.96
C ARG A 273 -11.74 -22.60 -12.25
N SER A 274 -10.96 -21.56 -12.52
CA SER A 274 -11.40 -20.16 -12.66
C SER A 274 -12.10 -19.58 -11.42
N LEU A 275 -12.06 -20.25 -10.27
CA LEU A 275 -12.70 -19.81 -9.02
C LEU A 275 -11.72 -19.26 -8.01
N ILE A 276 -10.47 -19.69 -8.05
CA ILE A 276 -9.42 -19.20 -7.16
C ILE A 276 -8.22 -18.87 -8.04
N ARG A 277 -7.73 -17.65 -7.94
CA ARG A 277 -6.51 -17.20 -8.60
C ARG A 277 -5.58 -16.56 -7.60
N GLY A 278 -4.29 -16.61 -7.87
CA GLY A 278 -3.30 -15.97 -7.02
C GLY A 278 -1.90 -16.42 -7.32
N ASP A 279 -0.99 -15.94 -6.50
CA ASP A 279 0.41 -16.29 -6.50
C ASP A 279 0.88 -16.60 -5.07
N ILE A 280 1.86 -17.48 -4.95
CA ILE A 280 2.53 -17.78 -3.69
C ILE A 280 4.01 -17.93 -3.99
N GLY A 281 4.83 -17.14 -3.33
CA GLY A 281 6.29 -17.19 -3.35
C GLY A 281 6.85 -17.40 -1.96
N ILE A 282 7.77 -18.33 -1.82
CA ILE A 282 8.49 -18.57 -0.58
C ILE A 282 9.99 -18.56 -0.88
N GLY A 283 10.78 -18.03 0.03
CA GLY A 283 12.20 -17.91 -0.20
C GLY A 283 12.98 -17.47 1.03
N TYR A 284 14.12 -16.93 0.77
CA TYR A 284 15.05 -16.43 1.76
C TYR A 284 15.34 -14.96 1.51
N GLN A 285 15.47 -14.18 2.57
CA GLN A 285 15.88 -12.80 2.56
C GLN A 285 17.05 -12.61 3.52
N GLN A 286 17.96 -11.69 3.14
CA GLN A 286 19.10 -11.29 3.94
C GLN A 286 19.31 -9.79 3.76
N TYR A 287 19.50 -9.09 4.87
CA TYR A 287 19.86 -7.68 4.93
C TYR A 287 21.16 -7.54 5.72
N GLU A 288 22.14 -6.93 5.10
CA GLU A 288 23.46 -6.64 5.64
C GLU A 288 23.57 -5.14 5.91
N TYR A 289 24.10 -4.75 7.06
CA TYR A 289 24.25 -3.35 7.48
C TYR A 289 25.72 -2.98 7.52
N ASP A 290 26.04 -1.77 7.03
CA ASP A 290 27.44 -1.31 6.97
C ASP A 290 28.02 -1.01 8.35
N ASP A 291 27.19 -0.55 9.32
CA ASP A 291 27.61 -0.31 10.69
C ASP A 291 27.62 -1.62 11.52
N PRO A 292 28.77 -2.03 12.06
CA PRO A 292 28.90 -3.26 12.84
C PRO A 292 28.13 -3.24 14.18
N SER A 293 27.56 -2.10 14.57
CA SER A 293 26.67 -1.99 15.73
C SER A 293 25.30 -2.62 15.49
N PHE A 294 24.95 -2.78 14.22
CA PHE A 294 23.74 -3.44 13.79
C PHE A 294 24.03 -4.88 13.36
N ALA A 295 23.18 -5.81 13.75
CA ALA A 295 23.31 -7.17 13.29
C ALA A 295 22.62 -7.35 11.94
N ASP A 296 23.19 -8.19 11.09
CA ASP A 296 22.53 -8.63 9.87
C ASP A 296 21.24 -9.36 10.19
N VAL A 297 20.24 -9.19 9.34
CA VAL A 297 18.92 -9.84 9.50
C VAL A 297 18.70 -10.78 8.34
N ASP A 298 18.42 -12.04 8.66
CA ASP A 298 18.13 -13.04 7.65
C ASP A 298 16.95 -13.93 8.03
N GLY A 299 16.34 -14.56 7.04
CA GLY A 299 15.26 -15.48 7.31
C GLY A 299 14.33 -15.76 6.15
N LEU A 300 13.17 -16.28 6.51
CA LEU A 300 12.12 -16.61 5.55
C LEU A 300 11.53 -15.34 4.93
N SER A 301 11.44 -15.32 3.60
CA SER A 301 10.61 -14.39 2.83
C SER A 301 9.36 -15.10 2.33
N LEU A 302 8.20 -14.50 2.53
CA LEU A 302 6.90 -14.99 2.08
C LEU A 302 6.14 -13.87 1.38
N LEU A 303 5.57 -14.19 0.23
CA LEU A 303 4.59 -13.36 -0.46
C LEU A 303 3.47 -14.27 -0.97
N ALA A 304 2.23 -13.99 -0.62
CA ALA A 304 1.10 -14.76 -1.09
C ALA A 304 -0.10 -13.84 -1.29
N ASN A 305 -0.76 -13.97 -2.43
CA ASN A 305 -2.01 -13.30 -2.76
C ASN A 305 -2.98 -14.32 -3.34
N ALA A 306 -4.22 -14.24 -2.95
CA ALA A 306 -5.26 -15.10 -3.50
C ALA A 306 -6.60 -14.37 -3.58
N GLN A 307 -7.34 -14.64 -4.63
CA GLN A 307 -8.72 -14.22 -4.82
C GLN A 307 -9.61 -15.45 -5.03
N TRP A 308 -10.64 -15.57 -4.22
CA TRP A 308 -11.61 -16.65 -4.32
C TRP A 308 -12.99 -16.10 -4.68
N PHE A 309 -13.47 -16.45 -5.85
CA PHE A 309 -14.82 -16.13 -6.34
C PHE A 309 -15.82 -17.15 -5.81
N VAL A 310 -16.22 -16.99 -4.53
CA VAL A 310 -17.13 -17.91 -3.82
C VAL A 310 -18.44 -18.06 -4.56
N THR A 311 -18.97 -16.93 -5.00
CA THR A 311 -20.13 -16.83 -5.89
C THR A 311 -19.92 -15.68 -6.88
N GLN A 312 -20.85 -15.47 -7.80
CA GLN A 312 -20.83 -14.27 -8.64
C GLN A 312 -21.01 -12.96 -7.85
N LEU A 313 -21.55 -13.04 -6.64
CA LEU A 313 -21.86 -11.90 -5.78
C LEU A 313 -20.92 -11.80 -4.57
N THR A 314 -19.94 -12.69 -4.44
CA THR A 314 -19.06 -12.73 -3.28
C THR A 314 -17.63 -13.06 -3.71
N THR A 315 -16.72 -12.17 -3.40
CA THR A 315 -15.27 -12.37 -3.58
C THR A 315 -14.60 -12.33 -2.21
N ILE A 316 -13.70 -13.26 -1.95
CA ILE A 316 -12.81 -13.24 -0.80
C ILE A 316 -11.40 -13.05 -1.34
N SER A 317 -10.71 -12.03 -0.88
CA SER A 317 -9.30 -11.76 -1.18
C SER A 317 -8.47 -11.98 0.07
N GLY A 318 -7.29 -12.56 -0.07
CA GLY A 318 -6.36 -12.77 1.03
C GLY A 318 -4.95 -12.44 0.59
N SER A 319 -4.16 -11.87 1.50
CA SER A 319 -2.72 -11.66 1.32
C SER A 319 -1.96 -12.09 2.56
N ALA A 320 -0.73 -12.54 2.37
CA ALA A 320 0.21 -12.80 3.44
C ALA A 320 1.61 -12.38 2.99
N GLN A 321 2.34 -11.71 3.87
CA GLN A 321 3.69 -11.21 3.59
C GLN A 321 4.57 -11.36 4.82
N ARG A 322 5.86 -11.66 4.57
CA ARG A 322 6.92 -11.56 5.58
C ARG A 322 8.14 -10.90 4.95
N SER A 323 8.54 -9.75 5.48
CA SER A 323 9.63 -8.90 4.98
C SER A 323 10.37 -8.21 6.12
N VAL A 324 11.61 -7.83 5.88
CA VAL A 324 12.35 -6.89 6.73
C VAL A 324 11.92 -5.47 6.35
N ILE A 325 11.73 -4.63 7.34
CA ILE A 325 11.40 -3.20 7.18
C ILE A 325 12.31 -2.35 8.06
N ASP A 326 12.52 -1.08 7.68
CA ASP A 326 13.04 -0.07 8.61
C ASP A 326 11.90 0.39 9.53
N PRO A 327 12.04 0.22 10.86
CA PRO A 327 11.02 0.65 11.80
C PRO A 327 10.99 2.17 12.07
N GLY A 328 11.92 2.97 11.50
CA GLY A 328 12.00 4.41 11.72
C GLY A 328 12.40 4.81 13.16
N LEU A 329 13.03 3.93 13.91
CA LEU A 329 13.45 4.15 15.29
C LEU A 329 14.98 4.27 15.38
N ALA A 330 15.49 5.29 16.09
CA ALA A 330 16.93 5.45 16.28
C ALA A 330 17.59 4.29 17.05
N ALA A 331 16.83 3.53 17.84
CA ALA A 331 17.33 2.44 18.68
C ALA A 331 17.52 1.10 17.93
N THR A 332 16.93 0.95 16.75
CA THR A 332 16.99 -0.29 15.95
C THR A 332 16.94 0.04 14.46
N ASN A 333 17.60 -0.76 13.68
CA ASN A 333 17.72 -0.61 12.23
C ASN A 333 16.75 -1.50 11.45
N ALA A 334 16.13 -2.48 12.09
CA ALA A 334 15.26 -3.43 11.41
C ALA A 334 14.13 -3.94 12.30
N ALA A 335 13.03 -4.27 11.65
CA ALA A 335 11.99 -5.13 12.19
C ALA A 335 11.55 -6.13 11.12
N VAL A 336 11.25 -7.34 11.55
CA VAL A 336 10.64 -8.35 10.69
C VAL A 336 9.13 -8.21 10.78
N GLN A 337 8.51 -7.73 9.73
CA GLN A 337 7.07 -7.63 9.62
C GLN A 337 6.49 -8.93 9.04
N SER A 338 5.52 -9.50 9.73
CA SER A 338 4.72 -10.62 9.24
C SER A 338 3.25 -10.22 9.25
N SER A 339 2.58 -10.22 8.11
CA SER A 339 1.19 -9.80 7.99
C SER A 339 0.33 -10.82 7.25
N VAL A 340 -0.92 -10.91 7.65
CA VAL A 340 -1.98 -11.65 6.95
C VAL A 340 -3.22 -10.77 6.94
N ASN A 341 -3.81 -10.62 5.76
CA ASN A 341 -5.05 -9.87 5.59
C ASN A 341 -6.07 -10.71 4.81
N VAL A 342 -7.34 -10.65 5.21
CA VAL A 342 -8.46 -11.30 4.53
C VAL A 342 -9.60 -10.29 4.39
N ARG A 343 -10.08 -10.13 3.18
CA ARG A 343 -11.20 -9.24 2.82
C ARG A 343 -12.30 -10.02 2.12
N ALA A 344 -13.54 -9.76 2.48
CA ALA A 344 -14.73 -10.29 1.82
C ALA A 344 -15.58 -9.14 1.28
N ASP A 345 -15.87 -9.15 -0.01
CA ASP A 345 -16.78 -8.21 -0.67
C ASP A 345 -18.03 -8.95 -1.15
N HIS A 346 -19.20 -8.42 -0.80
CA HIS A 346 -20.49 -9.02 -1.13
C HIS A 346 -21.43 -8.00 -1.77
N GLU A 347 -21.84 -8.23 -3.01
CA GLU A 347 -22.90 -7.48 -3.69
C GLU A 347 -24.27 -7.89 -3.10
N TYR A 348 -24.68 -7.19 -2.02
CA TYR A 348 -25.97 -7.43 -1.37
C TYR A 348 -27.15 -7.05 -2.28
N GLN A 349 -26.98 -5.93 -2.98
CA GLN A 349 -27.85 -5.48 -4.07
C GLN A 349 -26.95 -4.92 -5.18
N ARG A 350 -27.51 -4.78 -6.41
CA ARG A 350 -26.75 -4.21 -7.54
C ARG A 350 -25.98 -2.94 -7.21
N ASN A 351 -26.52 -2.14 -6.32
CA ASN A 351 -25.96 -0.85 -5.93
C ASN A 351 -25.53 -0.78 -4.46
N VAL A 352 -25.47 -1.91 -3.77
CA VAL A 352 -25.02 -1.99 -2.37
C VAL A 352 -23.97 -3.08 -2.24
N ILE A 353 -22.75 -2.70 -1.90
CA ILE A 353 -21.65 -3.62 -1.62
C ILE A 353 -21.36 -3.57 -0.13
N LEU A 354 -21.32 -4.73 0.50
CA LEU A 354 -20.89 -4.92 1.88
C LEU A 354 -19.45 -5.41 1.87
N THR A 355 -18.61 -4.84 2.75
CA THR A 355 -17.20 -5.21 2.89
C THR A 355 -16.91 -5.62 4.33
N GLY A 356 -16.10 -6.65 4.51
CA GLY A 356 -15.55 -7.05 5.78
C GLY A 356 -14.08 -7.39 5.62
N GLU A 357 -13.24 -6.91 6.54
CA GLU A 357 -11.80 -7.12 6.49
C GLU A 357 -11.27 -7.48 7.87
N ALA A 358 -10.30 -8.39 7.94
CA ALA A 358 -9.58 -8.74 9.14
C ALA A 358 -8.11 -8.90 8.81
N GLY A 359 -7.26 -8.21 9.55
CA GLY A 359 -5.82 -8.20 9.42
C GLY A 359 -5.14 -8.57 10.73
N PHE A 360 -4.01 -9.24 10.62
CA PHE A 360 -3.05 -9.47 11.70
C PHE A 360 -1.67 -9.08 11.20
N THR A 361 -0.95 -8.29 11.99
CA THR A 361 0.44 -7.91 11.70
C THR A 361 1.25 -8.05 12.98
N ASN A 362 2.37 -8.75 12.88
CA ASN A 362 3.39 -8.83 13.92
C ASN A 362 4.63 -8.07 13.45
N PHE A 363 5.20 -7.25 14.32
CA PHE A 363 6.49 -6.58 14.15
C PHE A 363 7.44 -7.11 15.22
N ASP A 364 8.49 -7.80 14.81
CA ASP A 364 9.55 -8.34 15.64
C ASP A 364 10.82 -7.50 15.42
N PHE A 365 11.19 -6.69 16.42
CA PHE A 365 12.26 -5.70 16.28
C PHE A 365 13.61 -6.37 16.56
N GLU A 366 14.54 -6.22 15.65
CA GLU A 366 15.87 -6.77 15.79
C GLU A 366 16.73 -5.92 16.75
N ASN A 367 17.48 -6.59 17.63
CA ASN A 367 18.34 -5.96 18.64
C ASN A 367 17.63 -4.95 19.58
N PHE A 368 16.33 -5.01 19.66
CA PHE A 368 15.52 -4.17 20.51
C PHE A 368 14.40 -5.03 21.14
N ASP A 369 14.29 -5.03 22.46
CA ASP A 369 13.29 -5.85 23.18
C ASP A 369 11.88 -5.25 22.99
N ARG A 370 11.38 -5.33 21.75
CA ARG A 370 10.03 -4.93 21.37
C ARG A 370 9.44 -5.93 20.38
N ASN A 371 8.21 -6.30 20.65
CA ASN A 371 7.38 -7.09 19.76
C ASN A 371 5.96 -6.54 19.79
N ASP A 372 5.42 -6.22 18.63
CA ASP A 372 4.09 -5.63 18.50
C ASP A 372 3.18 -6.58 17.70
N ASP A 373 2.08 -6.99 18.30
CA ASP A 373 0.99 -7.72 17.63
C ASP A 373 -0.19 -6.78 17.39
N ARG A 374 -0.58 -6.60 16.14
CA ARG A 374 -1.70 -5.74 15.75
C ARG A 374 -2.79 -6.54 15.07
N ILE A 375 -4.01 -6.37 15.55
CA ILE A 375 -5.23 -6.89 14.92
C ILE A 375 -6.05 -5.71 14.43
N THR A 376 -6.50 -5.78 13.17
CA THR A 376 -7.41 -4.79 12.59
C THR A 376 -8.65 -5.51 12.07
N VAL A 377 -9.84 -5.03 12.43
CA VAL A 377 -11.12 -5.54 11.91
C VAL A 377 -11.92 -4.36 11.38
N LYS A 378 -12.35 -4.47 10.12
CA LYS A 378 -13.13 -3.43 9.46
C LYS A 378 -14.42 -4.01 8.88
N ALA A 379 -15.51 -3.29 9.02
CA ALA A 379 -16.77 -3.58 8.37
C ALA A 379 -17.27 -2.31 7.66
N GLY A 380 -17.77 -2.45 6.44
CA GLY A 380 -18.19 -1.29 5.66
C GLY A 380 -19.32 -1.62 4.69
N ALA A 381 -19.91 -0.57 4.17
CA ALA A 381 -20.92 -0.63 3.11
C ALA A 381 -20.74 0.52 2.15
N ILE A 382 -20.92 0.27 0.87
CA ILE A 382 -20.94 1.27 -0.19
C ILE A 382 -22.33 1.23 -0.84
N TRP A 383 -23.01 2.36 -0.85
CA TRP A 383 -24.27 2.54 -1.56
C TRP A 383 -24.09 3.47 -2.74
N LYS A 384 -24.12 2.89 -3.94
CA LYS A 384 -24.09 3.61 -5.22
C LYS A 384 -25.51 4.11 -5.52
N MET A 385 -25.85 5.35 -5.12
CA MET A 385 -27.18 5.92 -5.35
C MET A 385 -27.48 6.08 -6.85
N ASN A 386 -26.48 6.57 -7.58
CA ASN A 386 -26.48 6.75 -9.04
C ASN A 386 -25.04 6.94 -9.51
N ARG A 387 -24.85 7.26 -10.79
CA ARG A 387 -23.52 7.47 -11.40
C ARG A 387 -22.72 8.64 -10.82
N ASN A 388 -23.39 9.60 -10.20
CA ASN A 388 -22.76 10.83 -9.72
C ASN A 388 -22.59 10.87 -8.20
N ILE A 389 -23.31 10.02 -7.46
CA ILE A 389 -23.33 10.08 -5.99
C ILE A 389 -23.25 8.67 -5.42
N TRP A 390 -22.22 8.44 -4.60
CA TRP A 390 -22.11 7.27 -3.76
C TRP A 390 -22.00 7.68 -2.29
N ILE A 391 -22.51 6.85 -1.41
CA ILE A 391 -22.40 7.00 0.05
C ILE A 391 -21.72 5.76 0.57
N ASP A 392 -20.76 5.94 1.45
CA ASP A 392 -20.09 4.85 2.14
C ASP A 392 -20.05 5.06 3.64
N GLY A 393 -19.90 3.97 4.38
CA GLY A 393 -19.70 4.00 5.82
C GLY A 393 -18.85 2.83 6.24
N SER A 394 -18.00 3.04 7.23
CA SER A 394 -17.17 1.97 7.79
C SER A 394 -16.97 2.16 9.29
N PHE A 395 -16.82 1.02 9.96
CA PHE A 395 -16.32 0.92 11.33
C PHE A 395 -15.02 0.11 11.29
N GLU A 396 -14.01 0.58 11.99
CA GLU A 396 -12.72 -0.08 12.12
C GLU A 396 -12.33 -0.17 13.58
N LEU A 397 -11.87 -1.33 14.01
CA LEU A 397 -11.25 -1.61 15.30
C LEU A 397 -9.80 -1.99 15.06
N THR A 398 -8.88 -1.27 15.68
CA THR A 398 -7.45 -1.62 15.73
C THR A 398 -7.09 -1.87 17.18
N ASP A 399 -6.46 -3.02 17.45
CA ASP A 399 -5.93 -3.40 18.76
C ASP A 399 -4.46 -3.77 18.58
N GLN A 400 -3.58 -3.09 19.30
CA GLN A 400 -2.14 -3.40 19.33
C GLN A 400 -1.74 -3.80 20.73
N SER A 401 -1.17 -4.99 20.85
CA SER A 401 -0.50 -5.50 22.04
C SER A 401 1.00 -5.39 21.87
N SER A 402 1.68 -4.69 22.76
CA SER A 402 3.12 -4.46 22.71
C SER A 402 3.66 -4.30 24.13
N ASN A 403 4.93 -4.63 24.31
CA ASN A 403 5.62 -4.33 25.58
C ASN A 403 6.11 -2.87 25.69
N VAL A 404 5.92 -2.08 24.61
CA VAL A 404 6.32 -0.65 24.55
C VAL A 404 5.10 0.25 24.35
N GLN A 405 4.26 -0.04 23.35
CA GLN A 405 3.13 0.80 22.98
C GLN A 405 1.91 -0.06 22.64
N SER A 406 1.06 -0.31 23.63
CA SER A 406 -0.24 -0.95 23.42
C SER A 406 -1.33 0.11 23.24
N PHE A 407 -2.33 -0.19 22.42
CA PHE A 407 -3.50 0.68 22.30
C PHE A 407 -4.68 -0.06 21.66
N THR A 408 -5.88 0.47 21.91
CA THR A 408 -7.09 0.09 21.16
C THR A 408 -7.70 1.35 20.56
N GLU A 409 -8.05 1.31 19.28
CA GLU A 409 -8.72 2.42 18.59
C GLU A 409 -10.00 1.90 17.90
N ASN A 410 -11.09 2.66 18.07
CA ASN A 410 -12.32 2.48 17.31
C ASN A 410 -12.52 3.70 16.41
N ARG A 411 -12.66 3.47 15.12
CA ARG A 411 -12.87 4.54 14.14
C ARG A 411 -14.18 4.33 13.38
N LEU A 412 -14.99 5.37 13.33
CA LEU A 412 -16.22 5.41 12.53
C LEU A 412 -16.06 6.45 11.44
N LEU A 413 -16.45 6.09 10.20
CA LEU A 413 -16.39 6.99 9.05
C LEU A 413 -17.70 6.91 8.26
N LEU A 414 -18.20 8.07 7.85
CA LEU A 414 -19.27 8.22 6.87
C LEU A 414 -18.76 9.09 5.73
N GLY A 415 -18.93 8.62 4.49
CA GLY A 415 -18.43 9.27 3.29
C GLY A 415 -19.53 9.60 2.29
N LEU A 416 -19.33 10.66 1.55
CA LEU A 416 -20.09 11.06 0.37
C LEU A 416 -19.11 11.28 -0.78
N ARG A 417 -19.29 10.55 -1.88
CA ARG A 417 -18.48 10.70 -3.09
C ARG A 417 -19.33 11.30 -4.20
N ILE A 418 -18.81 12.34 -4.82
CA ILE A 418 -19.46 13.03 -5.93
C ILE A 418 -18.58 12.87 -7.17
N PHE A 419 -19.17 12.39 -8.25
CA PHE A 419 -18.54 12.22 -9.56
C PHE A 419 -19.13 13.25 -10.51
N PRO A 420 -18.39 14.36 -10.81
CA PRO A 420 -18.85 15.46 -11.65
C PRO A 420 -19.09 15.09 -13.10
#